data_6e20fbea9c6fe1d80932802fd13d3e4f
#
_entry.id   6e20fbea9c6fe1d80932802fd13d3e4f
#
_cell.length_a   1.000
_cell.length_b   1.000
_cell.length_c   1.000
_cell.angle_alpha   90.00
_cell.angle_beta   90.00
_cell.angle_gamma   90.00
#
_symmetry.space_group_name_H-M   'P 1'
#
loop_
_entity.id
_entity.type
_entity.pdbx_description
1 polymer ?
#
loop_
_entity_poly.entity_id
_entity_poly.type
_entity_poly.pdbx_seq_one_letter_code
_entity_poly.pdbx_strand_id
1 'polypeptide(L)'
;MLTKKMITLTLAACLTSLAGAATAQPAANTFNFCTKKSGAISSGHVGAQQEKVIYGPYKVTCGTTSHHFNVKGASGQVPVIVQQLKNGGWASITAATYDPSGRFGAGIFRLVIDNRQSNTSVSYTGAFVVPM
;
A
#
# COMPACT_ATOMS: atom_id res chain seq x y z
N MET A 1 85.67 15.45 23.92
CA MET A 1 84.75 14.33 24.22
C MET A 1 83.70 14.30 23.17
N LEU A 2 83.76 13.32 22.26
CA LEU A 2 82.76 13.13 21.19
C LEU A 2 81.68 12.18 21.66
N THR A 3 80.47 12.67 21.80
CA THR A 3 79.30 11.81 22.03
C THR A 3 78.72 11.48 20.70
N LYS A 4 78.85 10.21 20.31
CA LYS A 4 78.17 9.64 19.15
C LYS A 4 76.65 9.51 19.38
N LYS A 5 75.87 10.27 18.65
CA LYS A 5 74.43 10.04 18.58
C LYS A 5 74.13 8.93 17.58
N MET A 6 73.67 7.81 18.09
CA MET A 6 73.12 6.77 17.27
C MET A 6 71.74 7.21 16.76
N ILE A 7 71.62 7.28 15.47
CA ILE A 7 70.33 7.50 14.80
C ILE A 7 69.71 6.13 14.62
N THR A 8 68.69 5.83 15.36
CA THR A 8 67.87 4.60 15.17
C THR A 8 66.90 4.88 14.04
N LEU A 9 67.08 4.23 12.93
CA LEU A 9 66.21 4.27 11.78
C LEU A 9 65.05 3.33 12.04
N THR A 10 63.91 3.86 12.40
CA THR A 10 62.69 3.08 12.56
C THR A 10 62.04 2.90 11.19
N LEU A 11 62.08 1.66 10.68
CA LEU A 11 61.41 1.25 9.45
C LEU A 11 59.93 1.14 9.74
N ALA A 12 59.12 2.12 9.34
CA ALA A 12 57.69 2.03 9.38
C ALA A 12 57.19 1.14 8.25
N ALA A 13 56.76 -0.06 8.59
CA ALA A 13 56.08 -0.95 7.67
C ALA A 13 54.67 -0.38 7.40
N CYS A 14 54.48 0.15 6.19
CA CYS A 14 53.12 0.48 5.70
C CYS A 14 52.39 -0.83 5.40
N LEU A 15 51.53 -1.25 6.31
CA LEU A 15 50.47 -2.19 6.05
C LEU A 15 49.43 -1.51 5.19
N THR A 16 49.50 -1.71 3.86
CA THR A 16 48.39 -1.39 2.98
C THR A 16 47.27 -2.40 3.23
N SER A 17 46.29 -2.03 4.04
CA SER A 17 45.04 -2.74 4.11
C SER A 17 44.35 -2.60 2.77
N LEU A 18 44.30 -3.69 2.01
CA LEU A 18 43.36 -3.82 0.91
C LEU A 18 41.96 -3.78 1.50
N ALA A 19 41.35 -2.61 1.48
CA ALA A 19 39.92 -2.50 1.67
C ALA A 19 39.27 -3.23 0.50
N GLY A 20 38.83 -4.47 0.73
CA GLY A 20 38.01 -5.19 -0.21
C GLY A 20 36.79 -4.32 -0.48
N ALA A 21 36.69 -3.82 -1.70
CA ALA A 21 35.47 -3.18 -2.16
C ALA A 21 34.36 -4.22 -2.05
N ALA A 22 33.51 -4.09 -1.04
CA ALA A 22 32.27 -4.84 -0.99
C ALA A 22 31.45 -4.39 -2.20
N THR A 23 31.43 -5.20 -3.25
CA THR A 23 30.53 -4.99 -4.37
C THR A 23 29.12 -5.14 -3.82
N ALA A 24 28.40 -4.02 -3.65
CA ALA A 24 26.99 -4.05 -3.36
C ALA A 24 26.32 -4.84 -4.50
N GLN A 25 25.84 -6.04 -4.22
CA GLN A 25 25.01 -6.77 -5.16
C GLN A 25 23.79 -5.90 -5.44
N PRO A 26 23.46 -5.65 -6.72
CA PRO A 26 22.20 -4.98 -7.03
C PRO A 26 21.09 -5.83 -6.41
N ALA A 27 20.26 -5.19 -5.61
CA ALA A 27 19.08 -5.83 -5.04
C ALA A 27 18.34 -6.50 -6.21
N ALA A 28 18.15 -7.82 -6.15
CA ALA A 28 17.35 -8.52 -7.13
C ALA A 28 15.99 -7.83 -7.15
N ASN A 29 15.64 -7.19 -8.26
CA ASN A 29 14.32 -6.67 -8.48
C ASN A 29 13.38 -7.88 -8.56
N THR A 30 12.88 -8.31 -7.42
CA THR A 30 11.77 -9.24 -7.35
C THR A 30 10.56 -8.48 -7.88
N PHE A 31 10.26 -8.67 -9.16
CA PHE A 31 9.00 -8.23 -9.73
C PHE A 31 7.91 -9.08 -9.08
N ASN A 32 7.31 -8.57 -8.03
CA ASN A 32 6.10 -9.14 -7.47
C ASN A 32 4.95 -8.84 -8.45
N PHE A 33 4.69 -9.78 -9.34
CA PHE A 33 3.52 -9.74 -10.19
C PHE A 33 2.30 -9.99 -9.32
N CYS A 34 1.52 -8.93 -9.07
CA CYS A 34 0.23 -9.10 -8.46
C CYS A 34 -0.72 -9.80 -9.43
N THR A 35 -1.27 -10.92 -9.03
CA THR A 35 -2.43 -11.50 -9.71
C THR A 35 -3.62 -10.56 -9.49
N LYS A 36 -4.34 -10.25 -10.56
CA LYS A 36 -5.57 -9.43 -10.45
C LYS A 36 -6.78 -10.33 -10.38
N LYS A 37 -7.66 -10.01 -9.46
CA LYS A 37 -8.99 -10.61 -9.36
C LYS A 37 -10.04 -9.58 -9.74
N SER A 38 -10.97 -9.97 -10.61
CA SER A 38 -12.10 -9.13 -11.00
C SER A 38 -13.41 -9.83 -10.67
N GLY A 39 -14.46 -9.05 -10.46
CA GLY A 39 -15.79 -9.57 -10.19
C GLY A 39 -16.82 -8.48 -10.00
N ALA A 40 -18.07 -8.92 -9.80
CA ALA A 40 -19.16 -8.04 -9.46
C ALA A 40 -19.21 -7.78 -7.95
N ILE A 41 -19.55 -6.55 -7.57
CA ILE A 41 -20.00 -6.22 -6.22
C ILE A 41 -21.49 -6.48 -6.18
N SER A 42 -21.92 -7.34 -5.25
CA SER A 42 -23.34 -7.69 -5.11
C SER A 42 -24.17 -6.43 -4.92
N SER A 43 -25.23 -6.30 -5.69
CA SER A 43 -26.20 -5.20 -5.54
C SER A 43 -26.88 -5.24 -4.17
N GLY A 44 -27.26 -4.07 -3.69
CA GLY A 44 -27.90 -3.94 -2.39
C GLY A 44 -28.39 -2.52 -2.12
N HIS A 45 -28.75 -2.27 -0.86
CA HIS A 45 -29.21 -0.98 -0.38
C HIS A 45 -28.43 -0.54 0.85
N VAL A 46 -28.26 0.76 1.00
CA VAL A 46 -27.75 1.41 2.20
C VAL A 46 -28.83 2.39 2.70
N GLY A 47 -29.24 2.24 3.93
CA GLY A 47 -30.27 3.09 4.53
C GLY A 47 -29.82 4.55 4.64
N ALA A 48 -30.79 5.45 4.85
CA ALA A 48 -30.51 6.83 5.18
C ALA A 48 -29.64 6.91 6.45
N GLN A 49 -28.66 7.83 6.48
CA GLN A 49 -27.77 8.08 7.61
C GLN A 49 -26.95 6.86 8.07
N GLN A 50 -26.71 5.90 7.16
CA GLN A 50 -25.97 4.68 7.44
C GLN A 50 -24.71 4.56 6.56
N GLU A 51 -23.80 3.74 7.01
CA GLU A 51 -22.70 3.23 6.19
C GLU A 51 -22.80 1.71 6.04
N LYS A 52 -22.28 1.17 4.96
CA LYS A 52 -22.33 -0.27 4.70
C LYS A 52 -21.08 -0.73 3.97
N VAL A 53 -20.48 -1.81 4.48
CA VAL A 53 -19.44 -2.54 3.73
C VAL A 53 -20.08 -3.23 2.54
N ILE A 54 -19.59 -2.93 1.34
CA ILE A 54 -20.13 -3.46 0.08
C ILE A 54 -19.20 -4.46 -0.59
N TYR A 55 -17.91 -4.44 -0.26
CA TYR A 55 -16.92 -5.37 -0.76
C TYR A 55 -15.78 -5.57 0.24
N GLY A 56 -15.29 -6.79 0.34
CA GLY A 56 -14.18 -7.16 1.21
C GLY A 56 -14.63 -7.90 2.48
N PRO A 57 -13.70 -8.15 3.41
CA PRO A 57 -12.29 -7.81 3.31
C PRO A 57 -11.55 -8.62 2.23
N TYR A 58 -10.55 -7.99 1.59
CA TYR A 58 -9.63 -8.67 0.69
C TYR A 58 -8.18 -8.32 1.04
N LYS A 59 -7.28 -9.29 0.85
CA LYS A 59 -5.87 -9.16 1.23
C LYS A 59 -5.01 -8.94 -0.01
N VAL A 60 -4.14 -7.94 0.05
CA VAL A 60 -3.11 -7.65 -0.95
C VAL A 60 -1.75 -7.93 -0.33
N THR A 61 -0.98 -8.82 -0.94
CA THR A 61 0.35 -9.21 -0.47
C THR A 61 1.48 -8.60 -1.30
N CYS A 62 1.19 -8.17 -2.50
CA CYS A 62 2.13 -7.49 -3.38
C CYS A 62 2.19 -5.98 -3.07
N GLY A 63 3.23 -5.32 -3.53
CA GLY A 63 3.47 -3.91 -3.27
C GLY A 63 2.39 -2.96 -3.81
N THR A 64 2.72 -1.68 -3.93
CA THR A 64 1.79 -0.65 -4.40
C THR A 64 1.33 -0.91 -5.83
N THR A 65 0.04 -1.11 -6.01
CA THR A 65 -0.58 -1.41 -7.30
C THR A 65 -1.98 -0.84 -7.42
N SER A 66 -2.52 -0.83 -8.63
CA SER A 66 -3.82 -0.22 -8.92
C SER A 66 -4.97 -1.13 -8.50
N HIS A 67 -5.91 -0.55 -7.77
CA HIS A 67 -7.21 -1.10 -7.46
C HIS A 67 -8.26 -0.31 -8.24
N HIS A 68 -9.14 -0.98 -8.94
CA HIS A 68 -10.20 -0.36 -9.74
C HIS A 68 -11.56 -0.78 -9.22
N PHE A 69 -12.39 0.21 -8.99
CA PHE A 69 -13.76 0.02 -8.53
C PHE A 69 -14.71 0.87 -9.35
N ASN A 70 -15.81 0.30 -9.73
CA ASN A 70 -16.90 1.00 -10.38
C ASN A 70 -18.16 0.72 -9.58
N VAL A 71 -18.59 1.69 -8.79
CA VAL A 71 -19.78 1.58 -7.94
C VAL A 71 -20.79 2.64 -8.38
N LYS A 72 -22.00 2.20 -8.66
CA LYS A 72 -23.08 3.05 -9.15
C LYS A 72 -24.33 2.86 -8.30
N GLY A 73 -25.05 3.94 -8.07
CA GLY A 73 -26.39 3.93 -7.52
C GLY A 73 -27.46 3.85 -8.61
N ALA A 74 -28.70 3.52 -8.25
CA ALA A 74 -29.82 3.53 -9.18
C ALA A 74 -30.13 4.93 -9.74
N SER A 75 -29.87 5.96 -8.96
CA SER A 75 -30.14 7.37 -9.32
C SER A 75 -28.86 8.20 -9.48
N GLY A 76 -27.70 7.57 -9.70
CA GLY A 76 -26.45 8.28 -9.90
C GLY A 76 -25.27 7.72 -9.10
N GLN A 77 -24.34 8.60 -8.77
CA GLN A 77 -23.12 8.23 -8.06
C GLN A 77 -23.39 8.05 -6.56
N VAL A 78 -22.64 7.15 -5.94
CA VAL A 78 -22.68 6.93 -4.49
C VAL A 78 -21.31 7.18 -3.88
N PRO A 79 -21.20 7.84 -2.72
CA PRO A 79 -19.92 8.07 -2.07
C PRO A 79 -19.37 6.80 -1.46
N VAL A 80 -18.16 6.44 -1.83
CA VAL A 80 -17.46 5.23 -1.39
C VAL A 80 -16.16 5.60 -0.70
N ILE A 81 -15.87 4.95 0.39
CA ILE A 81 -14.61 5.05 1.13
C ILE A 81 -13.85 3.74 1.02
N VAL A 82 -12.55 3.81 0.75
CA VAL A 82 -11.65 2.68 0.91
C VAL A 82 -11.09 2.69 2.33
N GLN A 83 -11.24 1.58 3.02
CA GLN A 83 -10.70 1.39 4.37
C GLN A 83 -9.63 0.30 4.36
N GLN A 84 -8.62 0.48 5.19
CA GLN A 84 -7.55 -0.48 5.43
C GLN A 84 -7.56 -0.91 6.89
N LEU A 85 -7.35 -2.20 7.14
CA LEU A 85 -7.17 -2.71 8.49
C LEU A 85 -5.78 -2.31 9.01
N LYS A 86 -5.75 -1.52 10.08
CA LYS A 86 -4.53 -1.04 10.75
C LYS A 86 -4.66 -1.20 12.25
N ASN A 87 -3.68 -1.83 12.88
CA ASN A 87 -3.64 -2.00 14.35
C ASN A 87 -4.94 -2.57 14.94
N GLY A 88 -5.55 -3.54 14.25
CA GLY A 88 -6.80 -4.19 14.70
C GLY A 88 -8.07 -3.40 14.43
N GLY A 89 -7.99 -2.23 13.80
CA GLY A 89 -9.14 -1.38 13.45
C GLY A 89 -9.19 -0.99 11.98
N TRP A 90 -10.36 -0.60 11.50
CA TRP A 90 -10.55 -0.11 10.15
C TRP A 90 -10.30 1.40 10.09
N ALA A 91 -9.35 1.81 9.26
CA ALA A 91 -9.02 3.21 9.02
C ALA A 91 -9.35 3.58 7.57
N SER A 92 -10.02 4.72 7.38
CA SER A 92 -10.26 5.28 6.05
C SER A 92 -8.94 5.77 5.44
N ILE A 93 -8.59 5.26 4.27
CA ILE A 93 -7.40 5.69 3.52
C ILE A 93 -7.76 6.61 2.35
N THR A 94 -9.02 6.75 2.05
CA THR A 94 -9.56 7.77 1.14
C THR A 94 -10.66 8.56 1.83
N ALA A 95 -10.90 9.77 1.36
CA ALA A 95 -12.18 10.45 1.64
C ALA A 95 -13.32 9.73 0.92
N ALA A 96 -14.57 10.07 1.26
CA ALA A 96 -15.72 9.62 0.49
C ALA A 96 -15.62 10.18 -0.94
N THR A 97 -15.65 9.33 -1.92
CA THR A 97 -15.47 9.68 -3.34
C THR A 97 -16.39 8.87 -4.24
N TYR A 98 -16.68 9.39 -5.40
CA TYR A 98 -17.45 8.69 -6.43
C TYR A 98 -16.58 7.79 -7.31
N ASP A 99 -15.27 7.96 -7.26
CA ASP A 99 -14.29 7.04 -7.87
C ASP A 99 -13.28 6.61 -6.80
N PRO A 100 -13.52 5.48 -6.13
CA PRO A 100 -12.63 4.96 -5.09
C PRO A 100 -11.40 4.24 -5.66
N SER A 101 -11.22 4.22 -6.96
CA SER A 101 -10.04 3.62 -7.60
C SER A 101 -8.76 4.35 -7.19
N GLY A 102 -7.67 3.61 -7.04
CA GLY A 102 -6.41 4.20 -6.62
C GLY A 102 -5.27 3.20 -6.56
N ARG A 103 -4.10 3.68 -6.19
CA ARG A 103 -2.92 2.85 -5.96
C ARG A 103 -2.70 2.72 -4.46
N PHE A 104 -2.82 1.50 -3.96
CA PHE A 104 -2.63 1.19 -2.55
C PHE A 104 -1.54 0.12 -2.40
N GLY A 105 -0.86 0.13 -1.27
CA GLY A 105 0.17 -0.84 -0.93
C GLY A 105 -0.40 -2.19 -0.47
N ALA A 106 0.46 -3.03 0.10
CA ALA A 106 0.03 -4.27 0.73
C ALA A 106 -0.86 -3.99 1.95
N GLY A 107 -1.81 -4.88 2.22
CA GLY A 107 -2.71 -4.75 3.36
C GLY A 107 -4.01 -5.52 3.21
N ILE A 108 -4.92 -5.29 4.13
CA ILE A 108 -6.28 -5.81 4.10
C ILE A 108 -7.22 -4.63 3.92
N PHE A 109 -8.09 -4.70 2.93
CA PHE A 109 -8.93 -3.58 2.51
C PHE A 109 -10.39 -3.97 2.44
N ARG A 110 -11.26 -2.97 2.53
CA ARG A 110 -12.70 -3.08 2.27
C ARG A 110 -13.24 -1.78 1.67
N LEU A 111 -14.35 -1.89 0.96
CA LEU A 111 -15.10 -0.74 0.48
C LEU A 111 -16.34 -0.53 1.32
N VAL A 112 -16.61 0.73 1.62
CA VAL A 112 -17.76 1.15 2.42
C VAL A 112 -18.50 2.25 1.65
N ILE A 113 -19.81 2.12 1.46
CA ILE A 113 -20.64 3.26 1.06
C ILE A 113 -20.94 4.09 2.30
N ASP A 114 -20.64 5.38 2.21
CA ASP A 114 -20.93 6.36 3.25
C ASP A 114 -22.20 7.15 2.89
N ASN A 115 -23.32 6.72 3.42
CA ASN A 115 -24.61 7.40 3.24
C ASN A 115 -25.05 8.18 4.49
N ARG A 116 -24.12 8.46 5.41
CA ARG A 116 -24.43 9.10 6.71
C ARG A 116 -24.94 10.54 6.57
N GLN A 117 -24.57 11.21 5.47
CA GLN A 117 -24.99 12.59 5.21
C GLN A 117 -26.31 12.68 4.41
N SER A 118 -26.90 11.55 4.03
CA SER A 118 -28.11 11.49 3.22
C SER A 118 -29.33 11.11 4.06
N ASN A 119 -30.45 11.77 3.82
CA ASN A 119 -31.74 11.45 4.42
C ASN A 119 -32.53 10.40 3.62
N THR A 120 -31.97 9.89 2.53
CA THR A 120 -32.61 8.89 1.68
C THR A 120 -31.74 7.64 1.56
N SER A 121 -32.38 6.48 1.43
CA SER A 121 -31.67 5.25 1.12
C SER A 121 -31.15 5.26 -0.32
N VAL A 122 -30.03 4.59 -0.56
CA VAL A 122 -29.45 4.42 -1.89
C VAL A 122 -29.31 2.94 -2.23
N SER A 123 -29.67 2.57 -3.44
CA SER A 123 -29.32 1.27 -3.98
C SER A 123 -27.99 1.36 -4.72
N TYR A 124 -27.25 0.27 -4.75
CA TYR A 124 -25.96 0.21 -5.43
C TYR A 124 -25.75 -1.10 -6.17
N THR A 125 -24.90 -1.04 -7.16
CA THR A 125 -24.29 -2.18 -7.85
C THR A 125 -22.87 -1.80 -8.23
N GLY A 126 -22.02 -2.77 -8.55
CA GLY A 126 -20.67 -2.42 -8.94
C GLY A 126 -19.84 -3.59 -9.43
N ALA A 127 -18.59 -3.25 -9.76
CA ALA A 127 -17.56 -4.19 -10.16
C ALA A 127 -16.22 -3.78 -9.57
N PHE A 128 -15.33 -4.73 -9.45
CA PHE A 128 -13.98 -4.50 -8.94
C PHE A 128 -12.93 -5.23 -9.78
N VAL A 129 -11.72 -4.66 -9.80
CA VAL A 129 -10.49 -5.32 -10.21
C VAL A 129 -9.43 -4.97 -9.17
N VAL A 130 -9.02 -5.93 -8.40
CA VAL A 130 -8.07 -5.75 -7.29
C VAL A 130 -6.89 -6.70 -7.42
N PRO A 131 -5.70 -6.30 -6.94
CA PRO A 131 -4.54 -7.19 -6.82
C PRO A 131 -4.74 -8.14 -5.63
N MET A 132 -4.13 -9.32 -5.73
CA MET A 132 -4.16 -10.32 -4.66
C MET A 132 -2.79 -10.99 -4.50
#